data_4af62774cde5366cf9fb6afcb7dd650f
#
_entry.id   4af62774cde5366cf9fb6afcb7dd650f
#
_cell.length_a   1.000
_cell.length_b   1.000
_cell.length_c   1.000
_cell.angle_alpha   90.00
_cell.angle_beta   90.00
_cell.angle_gamma   90.00
#
_symmetry.space_group_name_H-M   'P 1'
#
loop_
_entity.id
_entity.type
_entity.pdbx_description
1 polymer ?
#
loop_
_entity_poly.entity_id
_entity_poly.type
_entity_poly.pdbx_seq_one_letter_code
_entity_poly.pdbx_strand_id
1 'polypeptide(L)'
;MSRTAAIQHALNQFESGAFFATLSRRIGLRTESQESSSAAALRAYLTDEIAPEARRLGFATRIADNPVDGGGPFLLASRHEDDALPTVLIYGHGDVVRGYDAQWRAPLSPWALTVDGDRWYGRGSADNKGQHSINLAALASVLAARGGRLGFNAKLLIEMGEETGSPGLDALCRRERDALAADVLIASDGPRIAAERPTVFLGSRGAVNFKLSLRARDSAHHSGNWGGLLRNPAIVLAHALASLVDARGAIRVDGLRPPPIPAAVRDALADLAVGGGPGDPALDADWGEPGLSPAERVYGWNTLEILAFKAGNPEHPVNAIPPAAYAHCQLRFVVGTDWQALHAHLRAHLDAHGFADVGIDVERGAPATRLPPDDPWVRWAVASLARTTGKKPAILPNLGGTLPNEVFADTLGLPTLWVPHSYPACAQHAPDEHLLASVVREGLQMMAGLFWDLGDAAPPVRRKAPDTACAGA
;
A
#
# COMPACT_ATOMS: atom_id res chain seq x y z
N MET A 1 11.25 -7.22 -34.44
CA MET A 1 10.76 -7.27 -33.06
C MET A 1 11.92 -7.01 -32.12
N SER A 2 11.85 -6.02 -31.25
CA SER A 2 12.92 -5.73 -30.30
C SER A 2 12.37 -5.05 -29.03
N ARG A 3 13.12 -5.14 -27.95
CA ARG A 3 12.84 -4.44 -26.68
C ARG A 3 12.72 -2.92 -26.89
N THR A 4 13.61 -2.36 -27.72
CA THR A 4 13.57 -0.94 -28.07
C THR A 4 12.27 -0.57 -28.79
N ALA A 5 11.75 -1.44 -29.67
CA ALA A 5 10.47 -1.20 -30.33
C ALA A 5 9.30 -1.17 -29.32
N ALA A 6 9.27 -2.07 -28.35
CA ALA A 6 8.23 -2.05 -27.31
C ALA A 6 8.27 -0.75 -26.48
N ILE A 7 9.46 -0.31 -26.08
CA ILE A 7 9.66 0.96 -25.37
C ILE A 7 9.23 2.14 -26.26
N GLN A 8 9.56 2.12 -27.55
CA GLN A 8 9.14 3.19 -28.46
C GLN A 8 7.62 3.23 -28.67
N HIS A 9 6.95 2.08 -28.75
CA HIS A 9 5.50 2.04 -28.77
C HIS A 9 4.86 2.65 -27.51
N ALA A 10 5.45 2.39 -26.34
CA ALA A 10 4.99 2.99 -25.08
C ALA A 10 5.19 4.53 -25.08
N LEU A 11 6.34 5.01 -25.56
CA LEU A 11 6.58 6.43 -25.72
C LEU A 11 5.62 7.08 -26.70
N ASN A 12 5.30 6.44 -27.82
CA ASN A 12 4.35 6.95 -28.78
C ASN A 12 2.94 7.14 -28.20
N GLN A 13 2.50 6.26 -27.26
CA GLN A 13 1.24 6.46 -26.55
C GLN A 13 1.26 7.71 -25.68
N PHE A 14 2.39 8.01 -25.06
CA PHE A 14 2.55 9.26 -24.29
C PHE A 14 2.60 10.48 -25.20
N GLU A 15 3.47 10.48 -26.21
CA GLU A 15 3.75 11.62 -27.10
C GLU A 15 2.57 11.98 -28.00
N SER A 16 1.76 10.99 -28.40
CA SER A 16 0.51 11.23 -29.17
C SER A 16 -0.65 11.73 -28.30
N GLY A 17 -0.52 11.74 -26.97
CA GLY A 17 -1.61 12.05 -26.06
C GLY A 17 -2.63 10.93 -25.86
N ALA A 18 -2.44 9.75 -26.45
CA ALA A 18 -3.36 8.62 -26.33
C ALA A 18 -3.48 8.12 -24.88
N PHE A 19 -2.35 8.06 -24.17
CA PHE A 19 -2.35 7.70 -22.75
C PHE A 19 -3.09 8.74 -21.91
N PHE A 20 -2.84 10.03 -22.12
CA PHE A 20 -3.53 11.13 -21.44
C PHE A 20 -5.05 11.05 -21.65
N ALA A 21 -5.50 10.86 -22.89
CA ALA A 21 -6.92 10.73 -23.20
C ALA A 21 -7.58 9.54 -22.49
N THR A 22 -6.88 8.41 -22.40
CA THR A 22 -7.35 7.22 -21.68
C THR A 22 -7.46 7.50 -20.18
N LEU A 23 -6.42 8.08 -19.57
CA LEU A 23 -6.43 8.42 -18.14
C LEU A 23 -7.51 9.47 -17.83
N SER A 24 -7.70 10.46 -18.70
CA SER A 24 -8.73 11.49 -18.54
C SER A 24 -10.14 10.90 -18.47
N ARG A 25 -10.47 9.94 -19.34
CA ARG A 25 -11.77 9.24 -19.26
C ARG A 25 -11.93 8.49 -17.95
N ARG A 26 -10.89 7.79 -17.48
CA ARG A 26 -10.88 7.02 -16.22
C ARG A 26 -11.07 7.91 -15.00
N ILE A 27 -10.41 9.07 -14.97
CA ILE A 27 -10.55 10.05 -13.90
C ILE A 27 -11.95 10.65 -13.87
N GLY A 28 -12.58 10.86 -15.03
CA GLY A 28 -13.97 11.33 -15.13
C GLY A 28 -15.02 10.42 -14.48
N LEU A 29 -14.68 9.16 -14.21
CA LEU A 29 -15.58 8.24 -13.51
C LEU A 29 -15.37 8.37 -11.99
N ARG A 30 -16.42 8.79 -11.28
CA ARG A 30 -16.42 8.98 -9.82
C ARG A 30 -16.55 7.65 -9.10
N THR A 31 -15.44 7.00 -8.90
CA THR A 31 -15.37 5.66 -8.27
C THR A 31 -15.00 5.75 -6.78
N GLU A 32 -15.66 6.62 -6.04
CA GLU A 32 -15.46 6.85 -4.61
C GLU A 32 -16.00 5.67 -3.80
N SER A 33 -15.16 4.69 -3.45
CA SER A 33 -15.60 3.47 -2.75
C SER A 33 -16.16 3.72 -1.35
N GLN A 34 -15.85 4.86 -0.76
CA GLN A 34 -16.37 5.29 0.54
C GLN A 34 -17.81 5.85 0.48
N GLU A 35 -18.37 5.97 -0.74
CA GLU A 35 -19.72 6.48 -0.96
C GLU A 35 -20.63 5.39 -1.51
N SER A 36 -21.69 5.03 -0.77
CA SER A 36 -22.62 3.97 -1.19
C SER A 36 -23.34 4.27 -2.51
N SER A 37 -23.47 5.55 -2.87
CA SER A 37 -24.05 5.99 -4.15
C SER A 37 -23.17 5.67 -5.35
N SER A 38 -21.89 5.35 -5.16
CA SER A 38 -20.93 5.08 -6.24
C SER A 38 -20.98 3.64 -6.79
N ALA A 39 -21.80 2.74 -6.23
CA ALA A 39 -21.82 1.33 -6.62
C ALA A 39 -21.96 1.10 -8.15
N ALA A 40 -22.81 1.89 -8.81
CA ALA A 40 -22.96 1.81 -10.26
C ALA A 40 -21.70 2.28 -11.01
N ALA A 41 -21.02 3.33 -10.54
CA ALA A 41 -19.80 3.85 -11.13
C ALA A 41 -18.61 2.89 -10.92
N LEU A 42 -18.52 2.24 -9.75
CA LEU A 42 -17.53 1.19 -9.48
C LEU A 42 -17.66 0.05 -10.49
N ARG A 43 -18.87 -0.43 -10.73
CA ARG A 43 -19.11 -1.49 -11.72
C ARG A 43 -18.86 -1.01 -13.15
N ALA A 44 -19.32 0.19 -13.52
CA ALA A 44 -19.14 0.77 -14.84
C ALA A 44 -17.64 0.94 -15.19
N TYR A 45 -16.81 1.31 -14.23
CA TYR A 45 -15.36 1.38 -14.43
C TYR A 45 -14.78 0.07 -14.95
N LEU A 46 -15.20 -1.05 -14.36
CA LEU A 46 -14.74 -2.37 -14.79
C LEU A 46 -15.37 -2.80 -16.12
N THR A 47 -16.70 -2.59 -16.31
CA THR A 47 -17.42 -3.08 -17.49
C THR A 47 -17.17 -2.26 -18.75
N ASP A 48 -17.00 -0.93 -18.60
CA ASP A 48 -17.02 0.00 -19.74
C ASP A 48 -15.62 0.53 -20.07
N GLU A 49 -14.68 0.54 -19.12
CA GLU A 49 -13.31 1.00 -19.35
C GLU A 49 -12.29 -0.15 -19.35
N ILE A 50 -12.21 -0.95 -18.27
CA ILE A 50 -11.13 -1.94 -18.13
C ILE A 50 -11.38 -3.21 -18.93
N ALA A 51 -12.58 -3.81 -18.84
CA ALA A 51 -12.86 -5.06 -19.56
C ALA A 51 -12.78 -4.91 -21.08
N PRO A 52 -13.30 -3.84 -21.73
CA PRO A 52 -13.12 -3.63 -23.15
C PRO A 52 -11.66 -3.48 -23.57
N GLU A 53 -10.84 -2.79 -22.76
CA GLU A 53 -9.40 -2.68 -23.03
C GLU A 53 -8.69 -4.03 -22.89
N ALA A 54 -8.91 -4.75 -21.81
CA ALA A 54 -8.35 -6.08 -21.61
C ALA A 54 -8.72 -7.04 -22.76
N ARG A 55 -9.98 -6.99 -23.25
CA ARG A 55 -10.41 -7.79 -24.42
C ARG A 55 -9.64 -7.39 -25.69
N ARG A 56 -9.41 -6.09 -25.94
CA ARG A 56 -8.58 -5.62 -27.08
C ARG A 56 -7.14 -6.13 -26.98
N LEU A 57 -6.64 -6.34 -25.78
CA LEU A 57 -5.35 -6.95 -25.51
C LEU A 57 -5.38 -8.49 -25.56
N GLY A 58 -6.53 -9.10 -25.91
CA GLY A 58 -6.70 -10.54 -26.06
C GLY A 58 -6.93 -11.30 -24.76
N PHE A 59 -7.37 -10.63 -23.70
CA PHE A 59 -7.77 -11.29 -22.46
C PHE A 59 -9.22 -11.76 -22.51
N ALA A 60 -9.48 -12.95 -22.00
CA ALA A 60 -10.81 -13.35 -21.57
C ALA A 60 -11.11 -12.63 -20.23
N THR A 61 -12.29 -12.01 -20.12
CA THR A 61 -12.65 -11.17 -18.96
C THR A 61 -13.89 -11.64 -18.26
N ARG A 62 -13.94 -11.55 -16.94
CA ARG A 62 -15.10 -11.84 -16.10
C ARG A 62 -15.20 -10.81 -14.97
N ILE A 63 -16.38 -10.25 -14.76
CA ILE A 63 -16.69 -9.46 -13.57
C ILE A 63 -17.17 -10.42 -12.50
N ALA A 64 -16.57 -10.35 -11.32
CA ALA A 64 -16.96 -11.12 -10.15
C ALA A 64 -17.58 -10.20 -9.11
N ASP A 65 -18.69 -10.63 -8.53
CA ASP A 65 -19.29 -9.95 -7.40
C ASP A 65 -18.45 -10.19 -6.15
N ASN A 66 -18.48 -9.21 -5.26
CA ASN A 66 -17.71 -9.27 -4.01
C ASN A 66 -18.32 -10.36 -3.09
N PRO A 67 -17.47 -11.21 -2.47
CA PRO A 67 -17.93 -12.18 -1.47
C PRO A 67 -18.50 -11.53 -0.20
N VAL A 68 -18.19 -10.24 0.03
CA VAL A 68 -18.67 -9.47 1.18
C VAL A 68 -19.74 -8.48 0.72
N ASP A 69 -20.87 -8.47 1.41
CA ASP A 69 -21.98 -7.57 1.11
C ASP A 69 -21.52 -6.10 1.18
N GLY A 70 -21.89 -5.34 0.16
CA GLY A 70 -21.52 -3.92 0.04
C GLY A 70 -20.09 -3.67 -0.45
N GLY A 71 -19.27 -4.69 -0.62
CA GLY A 71 -17.93 -4.55 -1.21
C GLY A 71 -17.97 -4.29 -2.72
N GLY A 72 -16.98 -3.55 -3.24
CA GLY A 72 -16.83 -3.25 -4.65
C GLY A 72 -16.57 -4.52 -5.50
N PRO A 73 -17.02 -4.57 -6.77
CA PRO A 73 -16.82 -5.72 -7.65
C PRO A 73 -15.35 -5.87 -8.05
N PHE A 74 -15.03 -7.02 -8.66
CA PHE A 74 -13.71 -7.36 -9.20
C PHE A 74 -13.77 -7.66 -10.69
N LEU A 75 -12.72 -7.32 -11.42
CA LEU A 75 -12.44 -7.84 -12.74
C LEU A 75 -11.35 -8.91 -12.64
N LEU A 76 -11.64 -10.11 -13.13
CA LEU A 76 -10.64 -11.13 -13.41
C LEU A 76 -10.49 -11.27 -14.91
N ALA A 77 -9.24 -11.24 -15.38
CA ALA A 77 -8.97 -11.46 -16.79
C ALA A 77 -7.75 -12.37 -16.97
N SER A 78 -7.74 -13.16 -18.04
CA SER A 78 -6.63 -14.06 -18.35
C SER A 78 -6.34 -14.08 -19.83
N ARG A 79 -5.04 -14.10 -20.15
CA ARG A 79 -4.49 -14.33 -21.48
C ARG A 79 -3.48 -15.45 -21.39
N HIS A 80 -3.81 -16.59 -21.95
CA HIS A 80 -2.93 -17.74 -22.01
C HIS A 80 -2.30 -17.84 -23.40
N GLU A 81 -1.01 -18.04 -23.48
CA GLU A 81 -0.26 -18.21 -24.73
C GLU A 81 0.35 -19.61 -24.87
N ASP A 82 0.93 -20.16 -23.80
CA ASP A 82 1.56 -21.46 -23.79
C ASP A 82 1.83 -21.93 -22.34
N ASP A 83 1.64 -23.22 -22.06
CA ASP A 83 1.86 -23.81 -20.73
C ASP A 83 3.33 -23.79 -20.29
N ALA A 84 4.26 -23.73 -21.25
CA ALA A 84 5.70 -23.66 -20.95
C ALA A 84 6.17 -22.25 -20.57
N LEU A 85 5.36 -21.23 -20.81
CA LEU A 85 5.70 -19.85 -20.52
C LEU A 85 5.36 -19.46 -19.07
N PRO A 86 6.11 -18.51 -18.48
CA PRO A 86 5.79 -17.99 -17.15
C PRO A 86 4.44 -17.28 -17.15
N THR A 87 3.79 -17.30 -16.01
CA THR A 87 2.51 -16.58 -15.77
C THR A 87 2.72 -15.43 -14.81
N VAL A 88 2.33 -14.22 -15.19
CA VAL A 88 2.33 -13.05 -14.30
C VAL A 88 0.90 -12.72 -13.87
N LEU A 89 0.71 -12.43 -12.59
CA LEU A 89 -0.49 -11.77 -12.09
C LEU A 89 -0.22 -10.25 -12.02
N ILE A 90 -1.07 -9.46 -12.65
CA ILE A 90 -1.04 -8.00 -12.63
C ILE A 90 -2.21 -7.53 -11.79
N TYR A 91 -1.98 -6.61 -10.87
CA TYR A 91 -2.99 -6.08 -9.97
C TYR A 91 -3.04 -4.56 -10.04
N GLY A 92 -4.22 -4.01 -9.76
CA GLY A 92 -4.50 -2.61 -9.51
C GLY A 92 -5.91 -2.43 -8.96
N HIS A 93 -6.24 -1.20 -8.53
CA HIS A 93 -7.59 -0.85 -8.14
C HIS A 93 -8.11 0.37 -8.91
N GLY A 94 -9.42 0.39 -9.13
CA GLY A 94 -10.08 1.45 -9.88
C GLY A 94 -10.92 2.37 -9.02
N ASP A 95 -11.13 2.02 -7.75
CA ASP A 95 -11.76 2.90 -6.77
C ASP A 95 -10.79 3.98 -6.28
N VAL A 96 -11.34 5.01 -5.67
CA VAL A 96 -10.62 6.15 -5.13
C VAL A 96 -11.26 6.61 -3.82
N VAL A 97 -10.50 7.31 -2.97
CA VAL A 97 -11.05 8.05 -1.83
C VAL A 97 -11.96 9.19 -2.32
N ARG A 98 -12.68 9.84 -1.39
CA ARG A 98 -13.53 11.00 -1.68
C ARG A 98 -12.81 12.06 -2.48
N GLY A 99 -13.54 12.68 -3.42
CA GLY A 99 -13.02 13.76 -4.25
C GLY A 99 -12.65 15.01 -3.49
N TYR A 100 -13.38 15.33 -2.40
CA TYR A 100 -13.24 16.60 -1.66
C TYR A 100 -13.34 17.83 -2.58
N ASP A 101 -14.31 17.82 -3.52
CA ASP A 101 -14.46 18.75 -4.64
C ASP A 101 -14.24 20.23 -4.27
N ALA A 102 -14.78 20.68 -3.12
CA ALA A 102 -14.71 22.06 -2.66
C ALA A 102 -13.33 22.49 -2.11
N GLN A 103 -12.41 21.54 -1.91
CA GLN A 103 -11.10 21.79 -1.33
C GLN A 103 -9.98 21.86 -2.38
N TRP A 104 -10.29 21.56 -3.66
CA TRP A 104 -9.33 21.69 -4.74
C TRP A 104 -9.12 23.16 -5.08
N ARG A 105 -7.87 23.56 -5.34
CA ARG A 105 -7.59 24.93 -5.77
C ARG A 105 -8.17 25.20 -7.16
N ALA A 106 -8.81 26.35 -7.33
CA ALA A 106 -9.35 26.73 -8.63
C ALA A 106 -8.20 26.95 -9.67
N PRO A 107 -8.35 26.54 -10.94
CA PRO A 107 -9.54 25.95 -11.56
C PRO A 107 -9.57 24.40 -11.55
N LEU A 108 -8.79 23.73 -10.71
CA LEU A 108 -8.68 22.27 -10.69
C LEU A 108 -9.99 21.61 -10.24
N SER A 109 -10.17 20.36 -10.67
CA SER A 109 -11.27 19.50 -10.27
C SER A 109 -10.78 18.06 -10.09
N PRO A 110 -11.30 17.32 -9.09
CA PRO A 110 -10.94 15.91 -8.95
C PRO A 110 -11.31 15.04 -10.16
N TRP A 111 -12.33 15.45 -10.92
CA TRP A 111 -12.95 14.63 -11.97
C TRP A 111 -12.62 15.09 -13.41
N ALA A 112 -11.65 15.96 -13.53
CA ALA A 112 -11.14 16.42 -14.82
C ALA A 112 -9.62 16.47 -14.80
N LEU A 113 -8.99 15.61 -15.61
CA LEU A 113 -7.53 15.59 -15.70
C LEU A 113 -7.02 16.91 -16.28
N THR A 114 -6.33 17.69 -15.45
CA THR A 114 -5.85 19.04 -15.79
C THR A 114 -4.33 19.09 -15.76
N VAL A 115 -3.73 19.67 -16.78
CA VAL A 115 -2.28 19.83 -16.92
C VAL A 115 -1.83 21.19 -16.40
N ASP A 116 -0.81 21.20 -15.52
CA ASP A 116 -0.10 22.40 -15.10
C ASP A 116 1.40 22.08 -15.03
N GLY A 117 2.13 22.46 -16.08
CA GLY A 117 3.53 22.07 -16.26
C GLY A 117 3.71 20.56 -16.37
N ASP A 118 4.55 19.98 -15.49
CA ASP A 118 4.77 18.53 -15.42
C ASP A 118 3.69 17.79 -14.62
N ARG A 119 2.74 18.49 -14.00
CA ARG A 119 1.73 17.91 -13.13
C ARG A 119 0.41 17.67 -13.87
N TRP A 120 -0.11 16.45 -13.74
CA TRP A 120 -1.42 16.03 -14.22
C TRP A 120 -2.34 15.82 -13.03
N TYR A 121 -3.17 16.81 -12.73
CA TYR A 121 -4.08 16.84 -11.59
C TYR A 121 -5.37 16.08 -11.86
N GLY A 122 -5.80 15.26 -10.91
CA GLY A 122 -7.07 14.54 -10.94
C GLY A 122 -7.08 13.43 -9.89
N ARG A 123 -8.23 13.17 -9.26
CA ARG A 123 -8.42 12.10 -8.28
C ARG A 123 -8.22 10.73 -8.93
N GLY A 124 -7.36 9.90 -8.34
CA GLY A 124 -6.98 8.61 -8.92
C GLY A 124 -5.84 8.71 -9.93
N SER A 125 -5.32 9.91 -10.22
CA SER A 125 -4.17 10.04 -11.12
C SER A 125 -2.94 9.32 -10.54
N ALA A 126 -2.65 9.51 -9.26
CA ALA A 126 -1.55 8.87 -8.54
C ALA A 126 -2.00 7.54 -7.89
N ASP A 127 -3.26 7.44 -7.46
CA ASP A 127 -3.78 6.32 -6.68
C ASP A 127 -5.18 5.91 -7.12
N ASN A 128 -5.35 4.87 -7.91
CA ASN A 128 -4.37 4.00 -8.59
C ASN A 128 -4.62 3.97 -10.11
N LYS A 129 -5.64 4.75 -10.63
CA LYS A 129 -6.05 4.73 -12.06
C LYS A 129 -4.89 5.02 -13.01
N GLY A 130 -3.99 5.95 -12.64
CA GLY A 130 -2.81 6.25 -13.44
C GLY A 130 -1.84 5.07 -13.49
N GLN A 131 -1.57 4.45 -12.36
CA GLN A 131 -0.56 3.41 -12.24
C GLN A 131 -0.95 2.12 -12.97
N HIS A 132 -2.17 1.58 -12.76
CA HIS A 132 -2.57 0.39 -13.53
C HIS A 132 -2.81 0.69 -15.01
N SER A 133 -3.10 1.94 -15.39
CA SER A 133 -3.16 2.35 -16.79
C SER A 133 -1.80 2.24 -17.48
N ILE A 134 -0.71 2.57 -16.80
CA ILE A 134 0.65 2.39 -17.31
C ILE A 134 0.92 0.91 -17.60
N ASN A 135 0.50 0.00 -16.71
CA ASN A 135 0.68 -1.43 -16.93
C ASN A 135 -0.07 -1.94 -18.17
N LEU A 136 -1.33 -1.53 -18.35
CA LEU A 136 -2.13 -1.91 -19.52
C LEU A 136 -1.54 -1.34 -20.83
N ALA A 137 -1.10 -0.10 -20.81
CA ALA A 137 -0.45 0.53 -21.96
C ALA A 137 0.91 -0.14 -22.31
N ALA A 138 1.65 -0.59 -21.31
CA ALA A 138 2.88 -1.34 -21.50
C ALA A 138 2.63 -2.72 -22.14
N LEU A 139 1.60 -3.44 -21.70
CA LEU A 139 1.17 -4.70 -22.34
C LEU A 139 0.79 -4.49 -23.80
N ALA A 140 0.00 -3.43 -24.11
CA ALA A 140 -0.34 -3.06 -25.47
C ALA A 140 0.90 -2.81 -26.34
N SER A 141 1.93 -2.16 -25.75
CA SER A 141 3.17 -1.84 -26.44
C SER A 141 4.01 -3.10 -26.74
N VAL A 142 4.05 -4.06 -25.83
CA VAL A 142 4.71 -5.35 -26.04
C VAL A 142 4.00 -6.15 -27.13
N LEU A 143 2.67 -6.22 -27.09
CA LEU A 143 1.85 -6.89 -28.11
C LEU A 143 2.11 -6.30 -29.50
N ALA A 144 2.13 -4.97 -29.63
CA ALA A 144 2.42 -4.29 -30.89
C ALA A 144 3.84 -4.63 -31.39
N ALA A 145 4.83 -4.62 -30.50
CA ALA A 145 6.23 -4.90 -30.87
C ALA A 145 6.51 -6.38 -31.16
N ARG A 146 5.70 -7.33 -30.60
CA ARG A 146 5.86 -8.79 -30.78
C ARG A 146 4.85 -9.38 -31.77
N GLY A 147 4.14 -8.58 -32.56
CA GLY A 147 3.19 -9.08 -33.55
C GLY A 147 1.99 -9.79 -32.94
N GLY A 148 1.46 -9.27 -31.81
CA GLY A 148 0.28 -9.75 -31.16
C GLY A 148 0.55 -10.81 -30.05
N ARG A 149 1.80 -11.03 -29.64
CA ARG A 149 2.17 -11.95 -28.55
C ARG A 149 2.82 -11.21 -27.40
N LEU A 150 2.63 -11.68 -26.17
CA LEU A 150 3.36 -11.23 -24.99
C LEU A 150 4.68 -11.98 -24.79
N GLY A 151 4.68 -13.30 -25.10
CA GLY A 151 5.78 -14.23 -24.79
C GLY A 151 5.69 -14.75 -23.34
N PHE A 152 4.59 -14.48 -22.64
CA PHE A 152 4.27 -14.99 -21.32
C PHE A 152 2.73 -15.05 -21.14
N ASN A 153 2.28 -15.82 -20.15
CA ASN A 153 0.87 -15.83 -19.77
C ASN A 153 0.60 -14.69 -18.79
N ALA A 154 -0.52 -14.01 -18.97
CA ALA A 154 -0.88 -12.87 -18.13
C ALA A 154 -2.26 -13.04 -17.50
N LYS A 155 -2.37 -12.71 -16.22
CA LYS A 155 -3.63 -12.59 -15.49
C LYS A 155 -3.74 -11.16 -14.96
N LEU A 156 -4.97 -10.64 -14.93
CA LEU A 156 -5.25 -9.30 -14.44
C LEU A 156 -6.36 -9.38 -13.38
N LEU A 157 -6.12 -8.78 -12.24
CA LEU A 157 -7.08 -8.58 -11.16
C LEU A 157 -7.19 -7.08 -10.89
N ILE A 158 -8.37 -6.51 -11.12
CA ILE A 158 -8.67 -5.12 -10.74
C ILE A 158 -9.81 -5.14 -9.73
N GLU A 159 -9.58 -4.54 -8.59
CA GLU A 159 -10.59 -4.38 -7.54
C GLU A 159 -11.18 -2.96 -7.49
N MET A 160 -12.31 -2.86 -6.78
CA MET A 160 -13.03 -1.60 -6.61
C MET A 160 -13.32 -1.33 -5.12
N GLY A 161 -12.38 -1.66 -4.23
CA GLY A 161 -12.56 -1.53 -2.78
C GLY A 161 -11.25 -1.40 -2.00
N GLU A 162 -10.12 -1.11 -2.64
CA GLU A 162 -8.82 -0.99 -1.97
C GLU A 162 -8.84 0.11 -0.91
N GLU A 163 -9.39 1.26 -1.23
CA GLU A 163 -9.47 2.46 -0.40
C GLU A 163 -10.40 2.32 0.83
N THR A 164 -11.04 1.17 0.94
CA THR A 164 -11.84 0.75 2.10
C THR A 164 -11.28 -0.49 2.79
N GLY A 165 -10.02 -0.86 2.48
CA GLY A 165 -9.30 -2.00 3.05
C GLY A 165 -9.58 -3.32 2.36
N SER A 166 -9.82 -3.31 1.06
CA SER A 166 -10.00 -4.49 0.17
C SER A 166 -11.00 -5.53 0.71
N PRO A 167 -12.22 -5.13 1.11
CA PRO A 167 -13.19 -6.08 1.64
C PRO A 167 -13.47 -7.18 0.61
N GLY A 168 -13.32 -8.43 1.04
CA GLY A 168 -13.59 -9.60 0.21
C GLY A 168 -12.48 -10.03 -0.74
N LEU A 169 -11.38 -9.28 -0.88
CA LEU A 169 -10.26 -9.65 -1.75
C LEU A 169 -9.64 -11.00 -1.36
N ASP A 170 -9.35 -11.22 -0.08
CA ASP A 170 -8.81 -12.51 0.40
C ASP A 170 -9.77 -13.68 0.12
N ALA A 171 -11.05 -13.48 0.41
CA ALA A 171 -12.07 -14.50 0.13
C ALA A 171 -12.21 -14.81 -1.38
N LEU A 172 -12.15 -13.77 -2.23
CA LEU A 172 -12.10 -13.92 -3.68
C LEU A 172 -10.86 -14.72 -4.10
N CYS A 173 -9.68 -14.35 -3.64
CA CYS A 173 -8.43 -14.99 -4.01
C CYS A 173 -8.37 -16.45 -3.55
N ARG A 174 -8.93 -16.79 -2.37
CA ARG A 174 -9.09 -18.20 -1.95
C ARG A 174 -10.00 -18.97 -2.87
N ARG A 175 -11.16 -18.41 -3.24
CA ARG A 175 -12.14 -19.04 -4.14
C ARG A 175 -11.60 -19.22 -5.56
N GLU A 176 -10.84 -18.24 -6.05
CA GLU A 176 -10.34 -18.19 -7.43
C GLU A 176 -8.86 -18.61 -7.53
N ARG A 177 -8.34 -19.32 -6.54
CA ARG A 177 -6.89 -19.62 -6.40
C ARG A 177 -6.30 -20.21 -7.68
N ASP A 178 -6.96 -21.19 -8.30
CA ASP A 178 -6.48 -21.82 -9.52
C ASP A 178 -6.54 -20.86 -10.73
N ALA A 179 -7.61 -20.07 -10.81
CA ALA A 179 -7.73 -19.05 -11.85
C ALA A 179 -6.68 -17.94 -11.72
N LEU A 180 -6.23 -17.63 -10.50
CA LEU A 180 -5.24 -16.59 -10.20
C LEU A 180 -3.81 -17.14 -10.04
N ALA A 181 -3.59 -18.45 -10.10
CA ALA A 181 -2.26 -19.05 -9.98
C ALA A 181 -1.26 -18.43 -10.97
N ALA A 182 -0.11 -18.00 -10.47
CA ALA A 182 0.93 -17.34 -11.26
C ALA A 182 2.33 -17.68 -10.72
N ASP A 183 3.37 -17.25 -11.39
CA ASP A 183 4.76 -17.40 -10.94
C ASP A 183 5.24 -16.17 -10.15
N VAL A 184 4.62 -15.01 -10.41
CA VAL A 184 4.95 -13.73 -9.77
C VAL A 184 3.78 -12.75 -9.86
N LEU A 185 3.64 -11.88 -8.84
CA LEU A 185 2.84 -10.67 -8.93
C LEU A 185 3.74 -9.51 -9.39
N ILE A 186 3.31 -8.77 -10.41
CA ILE A 186 3.88 -7.48 -10.78
C ILE A 186 2.76 -6.44 -10.77
N ALA A 187 2.82 -5.52 -9.82
CA ALA A 187 1.80 -4.51 -9.63
C ALA A 187 2.40 -3.10 -9.52
N SER A 188 1.57 -2.09 -9.62
CA SER A 188 1.99 -0.69 -9.49
C SER A 188 1.03 0.03 -8.58
N ASP A 189 1.54 0.46 -7.43
CA ASP A 189 0.82 1.22 -6.43
C ASP A 189 1.80 1.92 -5.49
N GLY A 190 1.31 2.87 -4.66
CA GLY A 190 2.13 3.66 -3.76
C GLY A 190 3.15 4.56 -4.47
N PRO A 191 3.95 5.32 -3.72
CA PRO A 191 4.94 6.23 -4.27
C PRO A 191 6.32 5.57 -4.46
N ARG A 192 7.09 6.07 -5.42
CA ARG A 192 8.55 5.90 -5.46
C ARG A 192 9.16 6.54 -4.21
N ILE A 193 10.41 6.18 -3.89
CA ILE A 193 11.15 6.86 -2.82
C ILE A 193 11.42 8.34 -3.16
N ALA A 194 11.60 8.65 -4.43
CA ALA A 194 11.72 9.98 -5.00
C ALA A 194 11.28 9.95 -6.47
N ALA A 195 10.77 11.06 -7.00
CA ALA A 195 10.21 11.13 -8.36
C ALA A 195 11.19 10.65 -9.44
N GLU A 196 12.45 11.03 -9.32
CA GLU A 196 13.51 10.74 -10.28
C GLU A 196 14.12 9.35 -10.14
N ARG A 197 13.82 8.62 -9.03
CA ARG A 197 14.44 7.33 -8.75
C ARG A 197 13.46 6.17 -8.95
N PRO A 198 13.64 5.31 -9.96
CA PRO A 198 12.87 4.08 -10.10
C PRO A 198 12.91 3.29 -8.79
N THR A 199 11.78 2.75 -8.39
CA THR A 199 11.64 2.08 -7.10
C THR A 199 10.96 0.73 -7.29
N VAL A 200 11.37 -0.27 -6.52
CA VAL A 200 10.67 -1.53 -6.34
C VAL A 200 10.47 -1.73 -4.85
N PHE A 201 9.25 -1.98 -4.39
CA PHE A 201 9.04 -2.44 -3.04
C PHE A 201 8.49 -3.87 -3.01
N LEU A 202 8.80 -4.57 -1.92
CA LEU A 202 8.75 -6.04 -1.86
C LEU A 202 7.65 -6.55 -0.93
N GLY A 203 6.83 -5.66 -0.44
CA GLY A 203 5.75 -5.89 0.49
C GLY A 203 5.39 -4.61 1.23
N SER A 204 4.68 -4.73 2.35
CA SER A 204 4.24 -3.60 3.16
C SER A 204 4.42 -3.86 4.65
N ARG A 205 4.51 -2.80 5.45
CA ARG A 205 4.39 -2.94 6.90
C ARG A 205 2.98 -3.35 7.26
N GLY A 206 2.86 -4.13 8.32
CA GLY A 206 1.59 -4.38 8.97
C GLY A 206 1.15 -3.16 9.78
N ALA A 207 -0.14 -3.12 10.09
CA ALA A 207 -0.73 -2.12 10.95
C ALA A 207 -1.81 -2.73 11.81
N VAL A 208 -1.86 -2.34 13.07
CA VAL A 208 -2.95 -2.67 13.98
C VAL A 208 -3.24 -1.48 14.89
N ASN A 209 -4.51 -1.09 14.96
CA ASN A 209 -4.97 -0.07 15.86
C ASN A 209 -5.43 -0.72 17.17
N PHE A 210 -5.26 -0.01 18.25
CA PHE A 210 -5.80 -0.40 19.54
C PHE A 210 -6.16 0.82 20.38
N LYS A 211 -7.09 0.62 21.30
CA LYS A 211 -7.52 1.65 22.24
C LYS A 211 -7.15 1.24 23.65
N LEU A 212 -6.53 2.16 24.39
CA LEU A 212 -6.39 2.06 25.83
C LEU A 212 -7.43 2.94 26.51
N SER A 213 -8.06 2.42 27.56
CA SER A 213 -9.11 3.15 28.26
C SER A 213 -9.06 2.92 29.76
N LEU A 214 -9.41 3.94 30.53
CA LEU A 214 -9.59 3.83 31.98
C LEU A 214 -10.84 4.59 32.39
N ARG A 215 -11.79 3.88 33.00
CA ARG A 215 -12.93 4.46 33.68
C ARG A 215 -12.78 4.24 35.18
N ALA A 216 -12.58 5.33 35.92
CA ALA A 216 -12.42 5.23 37.39
C ALA A 216 -13.75 5.39 38.14
N ARG A 217 -14.75 6.06 37.54
CA ARG A 217 -16.08 6.31 38.13
C ARG A 217 -17.10 6.78 37.08
N ASP A 218 -18.35 6.99 37.51
CA ASP A 218 -19.44 7.33 36.59
C ASP A 218 -19.59 8.84 36.34
N SER A 219 -19.14 9.69 37.29
CA SER A 219 -19.26 11.13 37.18
C SER A 219 -17.94 11.85 37.51
N ALA A 220 -17.79 13.07 37.02
CA ALA A 220 -16.71 13.97 37.41
C ALA A 220 -16.94 14.52 38.84
N HIS A 221 -15.84 14.87 39.52
CA HIS A 221 -15.88 15.42 40.87
C HIS A 221 -15.03 16.67 40.97
N HIS A 222 -15.50 17.67 41.74
CA HIS A 222 -14.80 18.94 41.88
C HIS A 222 -13.38 18.76 42.39
N SER A 223 -12.40 19.29 41.63
CA SER A 223 -10.98 19.06 41.87
C SER A 223 -10.48 19.67 43.18
N GLY A 224 -11.06 20.81 43.59
CA GLY A 224 -10.75 21.46 44.87
C GLY A 224 -11.18 20.65 46.11
N ASN A 225 -12.27 19.88 45.99
CA ASN A 225 -12.80 19.09 47.09
C ASN A 225 -12.17 17.66 47.14
N TRP A 226 -11.77 17.13 46.00
CA TRP A 226 -11.43 15.73 45.85
C TRP A 226 -10.04 15.50 45.25
N GLY A 227 -9.32 16.57 44.90
CA GLY A 227 -7.92 16.47 44.40
C GLY A 227 -7.01 15.88 45.50
N GLY A 228 -6.13 14.98 45.11
CA GLY A 228 -5.27 14.23 46.03
C GLY A 228 -5.93 13.01 46.69
N LEU A 229 -7.27 12.89 46.63
CA LEU A 229 -8.02 11.75 47.18
C LEU A 229 -8.52 10.78 46.10
N LEU A 230 -8.94 11.30 44.94
CA LEU A 230 -9.45 10.48 43.86
C LEU A 230 -8.40 10.29 42.75
N ARG A 231 -8.30 9.06 42.27
CA ARG A 231 -7.47 8.76 41.07
C ARG A 231 -7.95 9.58 39.89
N ASN A 232 -7.04 10.18 39.18
CA ASN A 232 -7.33 10.90 37.93
C ASN A 232 -7.01 9.98 36.75
N PRO A 233 -8.00 9.51 35.96
CA PRO A 233 -7.79 8.64 34.81
C PRO A 233 -6.82 9.20 33.78
N ALA A 234 -6.81 10.52 33.57
CA ALA A 234 -5.88 11.17 32.66
C ALA A 234 -4.41 10.97 33.06
N ILE A 235 -4.12 11.15 34.37
CA ILE A 235 -2.77 10.95 34.90
C ILE A 235 -2.35 9.47 34.76
N VAL A 236 -3.23 8.55 35.16
CA VAL A 236 -2.91 7.12 35.08
C VAL A 236 -2.67 6.68 33.64
N LEU A 237 -3.55 7.08 32.71
CA LEU A 237 -3.41 6.70 31.31
C LEU A 237 -2.18 7.35 30.65
N ALA A 238 -1.82 8.58 31.01
CA ALA A 238 -0.59 9.21 30.53
C ALA A 238 0.66 8.43 30.96
N HIS A 239 0.71 7.96 32.22
CA HIS A 239 1.81 7.11 32.70
C HIS A 239 1.79 5.71 32.07
N ALA A 240 0.62 5.14 31.82
CA ALA A 240 0.49 3.89 31.10
C ALA A 240 1.08 4.01 29.68
N LEU A 241 0.71 5.06 28.92
CA LEU A 241 1.27 5.34 27.60
C LEU A 241 2.79 5.58 27.65
N ALA A 242 3.27 6.37 28.62
CA ALA A 242 4.71 6.61 28.81
C ALA A 242 5.49 5.35 29.24
N SER A 243 4.82 4.27 29.67
CA SER A 243 5.46 2.97 29.88
C SER A 243 5.66 2.20 28.58
N LEU A 244 4.80 2.43 27.55
CA LEU A 244 4.87 1.69 26.27
C LEU A 244 5.99 2.20 25.35
N VAL A 245 6.25 3.50 25.38
CA VAL A 245 7.31 4.17 24.60
C VAL A 245 8.11 5.09 25.51
N ASP A 246 9.35 5.36 25.14
CA ASP A 246 10.14 6.36 25.84
C ASP A 246 9.85 7.79 25.35
N ALA A 247 10.53 8.78 25.92
CA ALA A 247 10.36 10.18 25.57
C ALA A 247 10.82 10.53 24.13
N ARG A 248 11.42 9.59 23.43
CA ARG A 248 11.87 9.70 22.05
C ARG A 248 11.10 8.78 21.08
N GLY A 249 10.03 8.12 21.54
CA GLY A 249 9.19 7.23 20.73
C GLY A 249 9.75 5.82 20.54
N ALA A 250 10.83 5.43 21.21
CA ALA A 250 11.32 4.04 21.14
C ALA A 250 10.41 3.11 21.96
N ILE A 251 10.08 1.94 21.39
CA ILE A 251 9.16 0.96 22.00
C ILE A 251 9.82 0.29 23.20
N ARG A 252 9.11 0.27 24.34
CA ARG A 252 9.53 -0.36 25.60
C ARG A 252 8.85 -1.70 25.88
N VAL A 253 7.85 -2.08 25.11
CA VAL A 253 7.17 -3.37 25.23
C VAL A 253 7.96 -4.40 24.44
N ASP A 254 8.68 -5.30 25.13
CA ASP A 254 9.59 -6.26 24.49
C ASP A 254 8.92 -7.08 23.39
N GLY A 255 7.71 -7.59 23.64
CA GLY A 255 6.95 -8.38 22.66
C GLY A 255 6.49 -7.60 21.41
N LEU A 256 6.61 -6.27 21.42
CA LEU A 256 6.29 -5.42 20.26
C LEU A 256 7.53 -4.94 19.49
N ARG A 257 8.73 -5.30 19.94
CA ARG A 257 9.97 -5.01 19.22
C ARG A 257 10.20 -6.10 18.17
N PRO A 258 10.61 -5.73 16.95
CA PRO A 258 10.87 -6.73 15.91
C PRO A 258 12.18 -7.47 16.19
N PRO A 259 12.42 -8.62 15.55
CA PRO A 259 13.75 -9.22 15.51
C PRO A 259 14.77 -8.27 14.84
N PRO A 260 16.09 -8.52 15.04
CA PRO A 260 17.12 -7.72 14.38
C PRO A 260 16.92 -7.63 12.86
N ILE A 261 17.20 -6.45 12.28
CA ILE A 261 17.06 -6.23 10.84
C ILE A 261 17.99 -7.19 10.10
N PRO A 262 17.47 -8.05 9.20
CA PRO A 262 18.30 -8.97 8.42
C PRO A 262 19.34 -8.22 7.56
N ALA A 263 20.51 -8.81 7.34
CA ALA A 263 21.61 -8.19 6.58
C ALA A 263 21.17 -7.73 5.18
N ALA A 264 20.48 -8.58 4.42
CA ALA A 264 19.98 -8.21 3.08
C ALA A 264 19.00 -7.02 3.10
N VAL A 265 18.20 -6.89 4.16
CA VAL A 265 17.30 -5.74 4.37
C VAL A 265 18.11 -4.49 4.69
N ARG A 266 19.10 -4.59 5.58
CA ARG A 266 19.98 -3.48 5.93
C ARG A 266 20.77 -2.97 4.73
N ASP A 267 21.30 -3.88 3.90
CA ASP A 267 22.03 -3.55 2.66
C ASP A 267 21.10 -2.81 1.67
N ALA A 268 19.84 -3.25 1.53
CA ALA A 268 18.86 -2.58 0.67
C ALA A 268 18.50 -1.17 1.18
N LEU A 269 18.50 -0.96 2.50
CA LEU A 269 18.19 0.33 3.12
C LEU A 269 19.36 1.30 3.13
N ALA A 270 20.60 0.82 3.00
CA ALA A 270 21.82 1.59 3.21
C ALA A 270 21.97 2.79 2.26
N ASP A 271 21.40 2.74 1.06
CA ASP A 271 21.47 3.83 0.07
C ASP A 271 20.15 4.60 -0.10
N LEU A 272 19.21 4.41 0.83
CA LEU A 272 17.92 5.11 0.82
C LEU A 272 17.99 6.37 1.67
N ALA A 273 17.70 7.51 1.04
CA ALA A 273 17.42 8.76 1.75
C ALA A 273 15.92 8.84 2.06
N VAL A 274 15.57 9.22 3.28
CA VAL A 274 14.20 9.48 3.72
C VAL A 274 14.09 10.92 4.15
N GLY A 275 13.12 11.65 3.60
CA GLY A 275 12.98 13.10 3.84
C GLY A 275 13.99 13.94 3.07
N GLY A 276 13.85 15.26 3.19
CA GLY A 276 14.73 16.24 2.53
C GLY A 276 14.30 16.63 1.11
N GLY A 277 13.20 16.08 0.61
CA GLY A 277 12.58 16.50 -0.64
C GLY A 277 11.76 17.79 -0.47
N PRO A 278 11.42 18.48 -1.58
CA PRO A 278 10.52 19.62 -1.55
C PRO A 278 9.15 19.24 -0.97
N GLY A 279 8.77 19.86 0.14
CA GLY A 279 7.49 19.60 0.82
C GLY A 279 7.55 18.50 1.90
N ASP A 280 8.67 17.82 2.06
CA ASP A 280 8.84 16.87 3.17
C ASP A 280 8.94 17.60 4.52
N PRO A 281 8.44 17.00 5.60
CA PRO A 281 8.64 17.55 6.94
C PRO A 281 10.12 17.48 7.34
N ALA A 282 10.55 18.42 8.16
CA ALA A 282 11.85 18.34 8.82
C ALA A 282 11.87 17.13 9.76
N LEU A 283 12.92 16.32 9.67
CA LEU A 283 13.05 15.14 10.53
C LEU A 283 13.58 15.52 11.92
N ASP A 284 12.96 14.94 12.96
CA ASP A 284 13.47 15.01 14.33
C ASP A 284 14.61 14.00 14.50
N ALA A 285 15.84 14.45 14.52
CA ALA A 285 17.03 13.59 14.48
C ALA A 285 17.09 12.57 15.64
N ASP A 286 16.59 12.99 16.81
CA ASP A 286 16.61 12.18 18.04
C ASP A 286 15.38 11.31 18.24
N TRP A 287 14.42 11.30 17.29
CA TRP A 287 13.18 10.57 17.43
C TRP A 287 13.28 9.11 16.95
N GLY A 288 12.60 8.19 17.64
CA GLY A 288 12.52 6.79 17.31
C GLY A 288 13.62 5.90 17.93
N GLU A 289 13.74 4.67 17.46
CA GLU A 289 14.70 3.69 17.96
C GLU A 289 16.15 4.20 17.78
N PRO A 290 16.96 4.21 18.85
CA PRO A 290 18.33 4.70 18.78
C PRO A 290 19.23 3.77 17.93
N GLY A 291 20.23 4.35 17.29
CA GLY A 291 21.22 3.63 16.49
C GLY A 291 20.76 3.16 15.12
N LEU A 292 19.51 3.47 14.74
CA LEU A 292 18.98 3.18 13.42
C LEU A 292 18.98 4.44 12.53
N SER A 293 19.29 4.26 11.23
CA SER A 293 19.12 5.30 10.23
C SER A 293 17.63 5.63 10.00
N PRO A 294 17.28 6.78 9.42
CA PRO A 294 15.90 7.11 9.08
C PRO A 294 15.21 6.03 8.23
N ALA A 295 15.91 5.47 7.24
CA ALA A 295 15.39 4.38 6.42
C ALA A 295 15.14 3.10 7.23
N GLU A 296 16.03 2.75 8.14
CA GLU A 296 15.84 1.59 9.02
C GLU A 296 14.66 1.79 9.97
N ARG A 297 14.44 3.01 10.52
CA ARG A 297 13.30 3.32 11.38
C ARG A 297 11.97 3.18 10.65
N VAL A 298 11.87 3.65 9.40
CA VAL A 298 10.62 3.62 8.63
C VAL A 298 10.35 2.25 7.98
N TYR A 299 11.38 1.62 7.41
CA TYR A 299 11.19 0.43 6.57
C TYR A 299 11.70 -0.87 7.22
N GLY A 300 12.46 -0.79 8.29
CA GLY A 300 13.09 -1.93 8.94
C GLY A 300 12.69 -2.15 10.40
N TRP A 301 11.88 -1.25 10.98
CA TRP A 301 11.57 -1.27 12.41
C TRP A 301 10.10 -1.04 12.70
N ASN A 302 9.68 -1.32 13.94
CA ASN A 302 8.32 -1.05 14.42
C ASN A 302 8.22 0.35 15.02
N THR A 303 7.03 0.95 14.88
CA THR A 303 6.69 2.23 15.51
C THR A 303 5.34 2.13 16.21
N LEU A 304 5.23 2.75 17.38
CA LEU A 304 3.98 2.85 18.12
C LEU A 304 3.62 4.32 18.26
N GLU A 305 2.49 4.70 17.69
CA GLU A 305 2.01 6.06 17.65
C GLU A 305 0.77 6.25 18.53
N ILE A 306 0.68 7.38 19.20
CA ILE A 306 -0.52 7.82 19.92
C ILE A 306 -1.28 8.77 19.01
N LEU A 307 -2.33 8.28 18.37
CA LEU A 307 -3.09 9.04 17.37
C LEU A 307 -4.05 10.04 17.99
N ALA A 308 -4.59 9.71 19.16
CA ALA A 308 -5.49 10.59 19.91
C ALA A 308 -5.46 10.26 21.39
N PHE A 309 -5.63 11.30 22.24
CA PHE A 309 -5.76 11.19 23.67
C PHE A 309 -6.89 12.10 24.14
N LYS A 310 -7.81 11.58 24.95
CA LYS A 310 -8.92 12.38 25.48
C LYS A 310 -9.18 12.09 26.95
N ALA A 311 -9.31 13.18 27.75
CA ALA A 311 -9.83 13.19 29.11
C ALA A 311 -10.54 14.51 29.36
N GLY A 312 -11.74 14.48 29.96
CA GLY A 312 -12.56 15.66 30.13
C GLY A 312 -13.04 16.27 28.79
N ASN A 313 -13.29 17.57 28.78
CA ASN A 313 -13.63 18.33 27.58
C ASN A 313 -12.59 19.44 27.36
N PRO A 314 -11.67 19.28 26.37
CA PRO A 314 -10.64 20.27 26.09
C PRO A 314 -11.21 21.64 25.66
N GLU A 315 -12.34 21.67 24.95
CA GLU A 315 -12.98 22.89 24.44
C GLU A 315 -13.61 23.73 25.58
N HIS A 316 -14.10 23.03 26.62
CA HIS A 316 -14.74 23.65 27.78
C HIS A 316 -14.23 22.99 29.06
N PRO A 317 -12.99 23.27 29.50
CA PRO A 317 -12.42 22.69 30.71
C PRO A 317 -13.17 23.18 31.96
N VAL A 318 -13.39 22.25 32.90
CA VAL A 318 -14.04 22.54 34.18
C VAL A 318 -13.13 22.10 35.34
N ASN A 319 -13.32 22.72 36.52
CA ASN A 319 -12.54 22.38 37.73
C ASN A 319 -12.99 21.03 38.33
N ALA A 320 -12.91 19.95 37.54
CA ALA A 320 -13.35 18.62 37.96
C ALA A 320 -12.36 17.55 37.49
N ILE A 321 -12.17 16.52 38.32
CA ILE A 321 -11.46 15.30 37.97
C ILE A 321 -12.34 14.51 37.00
N PRO A 322 -11.89 14.23 35.76
CA PRO A 322 -12.70 13.49 34.78
C PRO A 322 -12.96 12.05 35.24
N PRO A 323 -14.10 11.45 34.87
CA PRO A 323 -14.44 10.08 35.26
C PRO A 323 -13.69 9.02 34.48
N ALA A 324 -13.25 9.35 33.25
CA ALA A 324 -12.60 8.44 32.32
C ALA A 324 -11.57 9.17 31.45
N ALA A 325 -10.65 8.39 30.86
CA ALA A 325 -9.72 8.80 29.83
C ALA A 325 -9.54 7.65 28.83
N TYR A 326 -9.20 7.96 27.57
CA TYR A 326 -8.85 6.97 26.58
C TYR A 326 -7.85 7.53 25.56
N ALA A 327 -7.10 6.60 24.94
CA ALA A 327 -6.17 6.90 23.87
C ALA A 327 -6.35 5.90 22.72
N HIS A 328 -6.28 6.39 21.48
CA HIS A 328 -6.17 5.57 20.28
C HIS A 328 -4.72 5.49 19.88
N CYS A 329 -4.23 4.28 19.69
CA CYS A 329 -2.84 3.99 19.37
C CYS A 329 -2.76 3.14 18.11
N GLN A 330 -1.63 3.20 17.41
CA GLN A 330 -1.34 2.37 16.26
C GLN A 330 0.05 1.77 16.38
N LEU A 331 0.15 0.45 16.19
CA LEU A 331 1.41 -0.22 15.95
C LEU A 331 1.59 -0.41 14.44
N ARG A 332 2.65 0.16 13.87
CA ARG A 332 3.15 -0.19 12.55
C ARG A 332 4.32 -1.13 12.72
N PHE A 333 4.32 -2.28 12.03
CA PHE A 333 5.28 -3.34 12.30
C PHE A 333 5.82 -4.01 11.04
N VAL A 334 6.99 -4.60 11.17
CA VAL A 334 7.66 -5.36 10.11
C VAL A 334 7.48 -6.86 10.31
N VAL A 335 7.82 -7.64 9.29
CA VAL A 335 7.79 -9.11 9.32
C VAL A 335 8.61 -9.65 10.50
N GLY A 336 8.06 -10.66 11.17
CA GLY A 336 8.66 -11.30 12.36
C GLY A 336 8.15 -10.73 13.68
N THR A 337 7.28 -9.71 13.66
CA THR A 337 6.61 -9.21 14.86
C THR A 337 5.40 -10.08 15.18
N ASP A 338 5.29 -10.53 16.44
CA ASP A 338 4.12 -11.27 16.93
C ASP A 338 2.95 -10.33 17.24
N TRP A 339 2.41 -9.73 16.19
CA TRP A 339 1.33 -8.73 16.29
C TRP A 339 -0.02 -9.35 16.69
N GLN A 340 -0.22 -10.64 16.43
CA GLN A 340 -1.46 -11.33 16.81
C GLN A 340 -1.58 -11.48 18.34
N ALA A 341 -0.45 -11.56 19.03
CA ALA A 341 -0.40 -11.55 20.48
C ALA A 341 -0.34 -10.12 21.09
N LEU A 342 -0.61 -9.07 20.32
CA LEU A 342 -0.55 -7.66 20.76
C LEU A 342 -1.28 -7.43 22.10
N HIS A 343 -2.50 -7.94 22.25
CA HIS A 343 -3.28 -7.81 23.48
C HIS A 343 -2.54 -8.42 24.68
N ALA A 344 -1.97 -9.62 24.50
CA ALA A 344 -1.25 -10.32 25.57
C ALA A 344 0.04 -9.58 25.95
N HIS A 345 0.78 -9.08 24.96
CA HIS A 345 2.01 -8.30 25.20
C HIS A 345 1.72 -7.00 25.94
N LEU A 346 0.70 -6.25 25.50
CA LEU A 346 0.26 -5.03 26.19
C LEU A 346 -0.22 -5.33 27.61
N ARG A 347 -1.03 -6.38 27.79
CA ARG A 347 -1.58 -6.74 29.11
C ARG A 347 -0.45 -7.09 30.10
N ALA A 348 0.46 -7.95 29.70
CA ALA A 348 1.60 -8.33 30.55
C ALA A 348 2.47 -7.13 30.93
N HIS A 349 2.73 -6.23 29.97
CA HIS A 349 3.50 -5.01 30.21
C HIS A 349 2.79 -4.06 31.18
N LEU A 350 1.50 -3.77 30.94
CA LEU A 350 0.73 -2.86 31.77
C LEU A 350 0.57 -3.40 33.21
N ASP A 351 0.37 -4.71 33.37
CA ASP A 351 0.28 -5.34 34.68
C ASP A 351 1.60 -5.22 35.45
N ALA A 352 2.73 -5.47 34.79
CA ALA A 352 4.07 -5.36 35.38
C ALA A 352 4.40 -3.91 35.81
N HIS A 353 3.76 -2.90 35.18
CA HIS A 353 3.95 -1.49 35.51
C HIS A 353 2.85 -0.90 36.40
N GLY A 354 1.95 -1.73 36.94
CA GLY A 354 0.91 -1.29 37.89
C GLY A 354 -0.34 -0.68 37.24
N PHE A 355 -0.60 -0.97 35.96
CA PHE A 355 -1.74 -0.48 35.19
C PHE A 355 -2.74 -1.60 34.84
N ALA A 356 -2.96 -2.51 35.75
CA ALA A 356 -3.84 -3.69 35.54
C ALA A 356 -5.29 -3.34 35.20
N ASP A 357 -5.76 -2.17 35.60
CA ASP A 357 -7.12 -1.67 35.37
C ASP A 357 -7.28 -0.86 34.07
N VAL A 358 -6.22 -0.67 33.31
CA VAL A 358 -6.32 -0.07 31.97
C VAL A 358 -6.87 -1.11 30.98
N GLY A 359 -8.03 -0.82 30.41
CA GLY A 359 -8.65 -1.65 29.38
C GLY A 359 -7.92 -1.55 28.04
N ILE A 360 -7.90 -2.66 27.30
CA ILE A 360 -7.25 -2.80 25.99
C ILE A 360 -8.28 -3.33 25.01
N ASP A 361 -8.59 -2.57 23.96
CA ASP A 361 -9.44 -2.98 22.84
C ASP A 361 -8.56 -3.00 21.58
N VAL A 362 -8.37 -4.15 20.97
CA VAL A 362 -7.57 -4.31 19.74
C VAL A 362 -8.50 -4.42 18.55
N GLU A 363 -8.26 -3.61 17.52
CA GLU A 363 -8.99 -3.65 16.26
C GLU A 363 -8.42 -4.72 15.32
N ARG A 364 -9.10 -4.95 14.18
CA ARG A 364 -8.56 -5.82 13.13
C ARG A 364 -7.29 -5.21 12.56
N GLY A 365 -6.21 -6.00 12.48
CA GLY A 365 -4.94 -5.60 11.87
C GLY A 365 -4.75 -6.19 10.49
N ALA A 366 -3.80 -5.60 9.74
CA ALA A 366 -3.26 -6.14 8.50
C ALA A 366 -1.82 -6.62 8.73
N PRO A 367 -1.43 -7.84 8.31
CA PRO A 367 -0.11 -8.38 8.52
C PRO A 367 0.97 -7.66 7.70
N ALA A 368 2.21 -7.75 8.16
CA ALA A 368 3.37 -7.32 7.40
C ALA A 368 3.82 -8.43 6.45
N THR A 369 4.25 -8.04 5.25
CA THR A 369 4.78 -8.97 4.25
C THR A 369 6.08 -8.45 3.65
N ARG A 370 6.93 -9.35 3.18
CA ARG A 370 8.19 -8.97 2.52
C ARG A 370 8.77 -10.12 1.72
N LEU A 371 8.97 -9.91 0.42
CA LEU A 371 9.86 -10.75 -0.36
C LEU A 371 11.33 -10.43 0.02
N PRO A 372 12.22 -11.42 0.19
CA PRO A 372 13.63 -11.13 0.45
C PRO A 372 14.27 -10.25 -0.64
N PRO A 373 15.05 -9.20 -0.27
CA PRO A 373 15.67 -8.31 -1.27
C PRO A 373 16.63 -9.02 -2.24
N ASP A 374 17.17 -10.16 -1.85
CA ASP A 374 18.05 -11.02 -2.65
C ASP A 374 17.31 -12.12 -3.44
N ASP A 375 15.98 -12.10 -3.48
CA ASP A 375 15.18 -13.01 -4.29
C ASP A 375 15.54 -12.87 -5.79
N PRO A 376 15.59 -13.97 -6.56
CA PRO A 376 15.87 -13.92 -8.00
C PRO A 376 14.94 -12.99 -8.79
N TRP A 377 13.65 -12.90 -8.44
CA TRP A 377 12.70 -12.01 -9.09
C TRP A 377 13.02 -10.53 -8.84
N VAL A 378 13.51 -10.20 -7.64
CA VAL A 378 13.92 -8.83 -7.31
C VAL A 378 15.14 -8.44 -8.15
N ARG A 379 16.18 -9.30 -8.19
CA ARG A 379 17.38 -9.04 -9.00
C ARG A 379 17.04 -8.89 -10.48
N TRP A 380 16.17 -9.74 -11.00
CA TRP A 380 15.71 -9.69 -12.39
C TRP A 380 14.97 -8.37 -12.69
N ALA A 381 14.01 -7.97 -11.88
CA ALA A 381 13.25 -6.75 -12.07
C ALA A 381 14.15 -5.50 -11.99
N VAL A 382 15.00 -5.41 -10.96
CA VAL A 382 15.95 -4.31 -10.78
C VAL A 382 16.89 -4.18 -11.98
N ALA A 383 17.41 -5.30 -12.50
CA ALA A 383 18.25 -5.29 -13.70
C ALA A 383 17.51 -4.80 -14.96
N SER A 384 16.23 -5.20 -15.13
CA SER A 384 15.40 -4.74 -16.24
C SER A 384 15.11 -3.23 -16.16
N LEU A 385 14.73 -2.73 -14.97
CA LEU A 385 14.48 -1.31 -14.75
C LEU A 385 15.74 -0.47 -14.94
N ALA A 386 16.89 -0.91 -14.40
CA ALA A 386 18.17 -0.24 -14.58
C ALA A 386 18.57 -0.16 -16.06
N ARG A 387 18.38 -1.25 -16.82
CA ARG A 387 18.65 -1.28 -18.28
C ARG A 387 17.76 -0.32 -19.06
N THR A 388 16.52 -0.12 -18.61
CA THR A 388 15.59 0.79 -19.29
C THR A 388 15.91 2.25 -19.00
N THR A 389 16.21 2.57 -17.76
CA THR A 389 16.32 3.97 -17.28
C THR A 389 17.75 4.48 -17.23
N GLY A 390 18.74 3.59 -17.23
CA GLY A 390 20.14 3.94 -16.94
C GLY A 390 20.39 4.34 -15.49
N LYS A 391 19.39 4.23 -14.62
CA LYS A 391 19.44 4.63 -13.21
C LYS A 391 19.54 3.39 -12.32
N LYS A 392 20.08 3.55 -11.10
CA LYS A 392 20.04 2.52 -10.04
C LYS A 392 18.67 2.54 -9.36
N PRO A 393 17.82 1.51 -9.52
CA PRO A 393 16.54 1.45 -8.80
C PRO A 393 16.75 1.38 -7.29
N ALA A 394 15.84 1.98 -6.54
CA ALA A 394 15.74 1.77 -5.09
C ALA A 394 15.00 0.46 -4.82
N ILE A 395 15.46 -0.29 -3.83
CA ILE A 395 14.80 -1.48 -3.32
C ILE A 395 14.30 -1.15 -1.92
N LEU A 396 12.97 -1.05 -1.77
CA LEU A 396 12.33 -0.90 -0.47
C LEU A 396 11.88 -2.29 0.00
N PRO A 397 12.44 -2.81 1.09
CA PRO A 397 12.03 -4.11 1.64
C PRO A 397 10.54 -4.20 1.92
N ASN A 398 9.95 -3.09 2.36
CA ASN A 398 8.50 -2.91 2.48
C ASN A 398 8.12 -1.44 2.33
N LEU A 399 6.93 -1.19 1.83
CA LEU A 399 6.33 0.14 1.88
C LEU A 399 6.09 0.55 3.35
N GLY A 400 6.23 1.82 3.64
CA GLY A 400 5.92 2.37 4.98
C GLY A 400 4.44 2.32 5.32
N GLY A 401 3.56 2.43 4.32
CA GLY A 401 2.12 2.20 4.41
C GLY A 401 1.76 0.72 4.43
N THR A 402 0.46 0.43 4.33
CA THR A 402 -0.09 -0.93 4.27
C THR A 402 -0.83 -1.07 2.95
N LEU A 403 -0.61 -2.18 2.25
CA LEU A 403 -1.28 -2.63 1.03
C LEU A 403 -1.82 -4.03 1.28
N PRO A 404 -2.79 -4.53 0.49
CA PRO A 404 -3.29 -5.89 0.63
C PRO A 404 -2.30 -6.95 0.08
N ASN A 405 -1.00 -6.75 0.33
CA ASN A 405 0.07 -7.59 -0.21
C ASN A 405 0.05 -9.01 0.36
N GLU A 406 -0.46 -9.18 1.59
CA GLU A 406 -0.62 -10.48 2.23
C GLU A 406 -1.54 -11.43 1.45
N VAL A 407 -2.53 -10.87 0.77
CA VAL A 407 -3.43 -11.68 -0.07
C VAL A 407 -2.66 -12.33 -1.22
N PHE A 408 -1.71 -11.60 -1.80
CA PHE A 408 -0.89 -12.12 -2.89
C PHE A 408 0.28 -12.97 -2.39
N ALA A 409 0.96 -12.50 -1.35
CA ALA A 409 2.13 -13.19 -0.80
C ALA A 409 1.77 -14.45 -0.02
N ASP A 410 0.76 -14.40 0.85
CA ASP A 410 0.44 -15.50 1.78
C ASP A 410 -0.72 -16.34 1.25
N THR A 411 -1.84 -15.74 0.83
CA THR A 411 -3.00 -16.49 0.34
C THR A 411 -2.73 -17.13 -1.02
N LEU A 412 -2.15 -16.42 -1.99
CA LEU A 412 -1.81 -16.97 -3.30
C LEU A 412 -0.41 -17.59 -3.35
N GLY A 413 0.48 -17.26 -2.41
CA GLY A 413 1.84 -17.80 -2.32
C GLY A 413 2.78 -17.24 -3.40
N LEU A 414 2.57 -16.01 -3.85
CA LEU A 414 3.33 -15.41 -4.94
C LEU A 414 4.51 -14.57 -4.44
N PRO A 415 5.66 -14.60 -5.11
CA PRO A 415 6.61 -13.49 -5.05
C PRO A 415 5.94 -12.19 -5.50
N THR A 416 6.09 -11.10 -4.73
CA THR A 416 5.42 -9.83 -5.03
C THR A 416 6.43 -8.74 -5.36
N LEU A 417 6.23 -8.09 -6.49
CA LEU A 417 7.01 -6.96 -6.98
C LEU A 417 6.09 -5.79 -7.26
N TRP A 418 6.30 -4.69 -6.53
CA TRP A 418 5.55 -3.46 -6.73
C TRP A 418 6.45 -2.41 -7.36
N VAL A 419 6.03 -1.88 -8.50
CA VAL A 419 6.78 -0.89 -9.29
C VAL A 419 5.95 0.40 -9.36
N PRO A 420 6.12 1.32 -8.40
CA PRO A 420 5.30 2.52 -8.31
C PRO A 420 5.61 3.54 -9.39
N HIS A 421 4.58 4.31 -9.77
CA HIS A 421 4.65 5.37 -10.77
C HIS A 421 4.13 6.72 -10.23
N SER A 422 3.99 6.86 -8.94
CA SER A 422 3.75 8.13 -8.25
C SER A 422 4.97 8.56 -7.42
N TYR A 423 4.85 9.61 -6.60
CA TYR A 423 5.95 10.12 -5.79
C TYR A 423 5.43 10.73 -4.48
N PRO A 424 6.26 10.98 -3.44
CA PRO A 424 5.78 11.37 -2.12
C PRO A 424 4.92 12.65 -2.09
N ALA A 425 5.25 13.64 -2.92
CA ALA A 425 4.53 14.92 -2.96
C ALA A 425 3.34 14.95 -3.95
N CYS A 426 2.83 13.78 -4.37
CA CYS A 426 1.69 13.68 -5.30
C CYS A 426 0.33 14.05 -4.70
N ALA A 427 0.28 14.39 -3.42
CA ALA A 427 -0.95 14.68 -2.66
C ALA A 427 -1.96 13.50 -2.66
N GLN A 428 -1.44 12.25 -2.61
CA GLN A 428 -2.27 11.05 -2.45
C GLN A 428 -3.26 11.24 -1.28
N HIS A 429 -4.53 10.85 -1.47
CA HIS A 429 -5.65 10.98 -0.53
C HIS A 429 -6.01 12.44 -0.14
N ALA A 430 -5.34 13.44 -0.69
CA ALA A 430 -5.61 14.86 -0.44
C ALA A 430 -6.20 15.57 -1.66
N PRO A 431 -6.76 16.78 -1.54
CA PRO A 431 -7.02 17.65 -2.69
C PRO A 431 -5.75 17.93 -3.49
N ASP A 432 -5.92 18.26 -4.77
CA ASP A 432 -4.83 18.51 -5.72
C ASP A 432 -3.91 17.28 -5.97
N GLU A 433 -4.43 16.07 -5.81
CA GLU A 433 -3.72 14.85 -6.21
C GLU A 433 -3.28 14.93 -7.66
N HIS A 434 -2.05 14.50 -7.92
CA HIS A 434 -1.48 14.58 -9.26
C HIS A 434 -0.36 13.57 -9.52
N LEU A 435 -0.16 13.24 -10.79
CA LEU A 435 1.03 12.58 -11.30
C LEU A 435 1.98 13.58 -11.95
N LEU A 436 3.27 13.22 -12.06
CA LEU A 436 4.19 13.93 -12.95
C LEU A 436 4.21 13.26 -14.32
N ALA A 437 4.04 14.05 -15.38
CA ALA A 437 4.12 13.58 -16.77
C ALA A 437 5.48 12.91 -17.07
N SER A 438 6.56 13.44 -16.53
CA SER A 438 7.91 12.86 -16.62
C SER A 438 7.98 11.47 -15.98
N VAL A 439 7.32 11.26 -14.83
CA VAL A 439 7.24 9.95 -14.16
C VAL A 439 6.35 8.98 -14.93
N VAL A 440 5.22 9.45 -15.49
CA VAL A 440 4.37 8.65 -16.38
C VAL A 440 5.14 8.18 -17.60
N ARG A 441 5.86 9.09 -18.26
CA ARG A 441 6.69 8.79 -19.43
C ARG A 441 7.75 7.72 -19.12
N GLU A 442 8.47 7.88 -18.03
CA GLU A 442 9.45 6.88 -17.58
C GLU A 442 8.78 5.56 -17.17
N GLY A 443 7.62 5.61 -16.48
CA GLY A 443 6.84 4.45 -16.08
C GLY A 443 6.41 3.59 -17.29
N LEU A 444 5.91 4.22 -18.34
CA LEU A 444 5.57 3.54 -19.58
C LEU A 444 6.77 2.82 -20.19
N GLN A 445 7.94 3.47 -20.23
CA GLN A 445 9.17 2.85 -20.72
C GLN A 445 9.62 1.67 -19.85
N MET A 446 9.60 1.87 -18.53
CA MET A 446 10.00 0.86 -17.55
C MET A 446 9.14 -0.39 -17.66
N MET A 447 7.82 -0.24 -17.65
CA MET A 447 6.91 -1.38 -17.69
C MET A 447 6.90 -2.07 -19.05
N ALA A 448 7.02 -1.33 -20.16
CA ALA A 448 7.19 -1.95 -21.49
C ALA A 448 8.51 -2.76 -21.57
N GLY A 449 9.60 -2.23 -21.03
CA GLY A 449 10.88 -2.95 -20.93
C GLY A 449 10.79 -4.19 -20.03
N LEU A 450 10.14 -4.08 -18.86
CA LEU A 450 9.99 -5.16 -17.90
C LEU A 450 9.14 -6.31 -18.48
N PHE A 451 7.99 -6.00 -19.08
CA PHE A 451 7.13 -7.01 -19.70
C PHE A 451 7.77 -7.59 -20.97
N TRP A 452 8.55 -6.82 -21.72
CA TRP A 452 9.34 -7.39 -22.81
C TRP A 452 10.31 -8.43 -22.27
N ASP A 453 11.08 -8.11 -21.23
CA ASP A 453 12.09 -8.99 -20.65
C ASP A 453 11.48 -10.25 -20.04
N LEU A 454 10.26 -10.17 -19.52
CA LEU A 454 9.54 -11.35 -19.00
C LEU A 454 9.27 -12.39 -20.10
N GLY A 455 9.02 -11.95 -21.33
CA GLY A 455 8.78 -12.83 -22.47
C GLY A 455 9.99 -13.18 -23.31
N ASP A 456 11.18 -12.63 -23.03
CA ASP A 456 12.39 -12.78 -23.87
C ASP A 456 13.53 -13.51 -23.16
N ALA A 457 13.75 -13.23 -21.90
CA ALA A 457 14.76 -13.88 -21.08
C ALA A 457 14.14 -15.05 -20.31
N ALA A 458 14.92 -16.08 -19.99
CA ALA A 458 14.47 -17.08 -19.03
C ALA A 458 14.20 -16.38 -17.69
N PRO A 459 12.94 -16.20 -17.29
CA PRO A 459 12.65 -15.59 -15.99
C PRO A 459 13.15 -16.50 -14.87
N PRO A 460 13.24 -16.01 -13.62
CA PRO A 460 13.59 -16.84 -12.47
C PRO A 460 12.74 -18.09 -12.38
N VAL A 461 13.32 -19.20 -11.94
CA VAL A 461 12.68 -20.52 -11.92
C VAL A 461 11.36 -20.47 -11.14
N ARG A 462 10.32 -21.09 -11.69
CA ARG A 462 9.04 -21.32 -10.99
C ARG A 462 9.28 -21.88 -9.59
N ARG A 463 8.79 -21.23 -8.57
CA ARG A 463 8.61 -21.88 -7.27
C ARG A 463 7.54 -22.96 -7.45
N LYS A 464 7.91 -24.25 -7.32
CA LYS A 464 6.90 -25.30 -7.14
C LYS A 464 6.01 -24.86 -5.97
N ALA A 465 4.70 -24.95 -6.15
CA ALA A 465 3.77 -24.84 -5.04
C ALA A 465 4.29 -25.75 -3.90
N PRO A 466 4.26 -25.29 -2.63
CA PRO A 466 4.60 -26.17 -1.52
C PRO A 466 3.73 -27.41 -1.66
N ASP A 467 4.37 -28.58 -1.76
CA ASP A 467 3.68 -29.87 -1.67
C ASP A 467 2.79 -29.79 -0.44
N THR A 468 1.49 -29.83 -0.65
CA THR A 468 0.54 -30.08 0.42
C THR A 468 0.72 -31.54 0.84
N ALA A 469 1.85 -31.79 1.54
CA ALA A 469 2.06 -33.05 2.24
C ALA A 469 1.00 -33.10 3.33
N CYS A 470 0.07 -34.00 3.11
CA CYS A 470 -0.88 -34.56 4.03
C CYS A 470 -0.52 -34.33 5.50
N ALA A 471 -1.24 -33.45 6.20
CA ALA A 471 -1.47 -33.63 7.62
C ALA A 471 -2.64 -34.61 7.77
N GLY A 472 -2.30 -35.88 7.68
CA GLY A 472 -3.15 -36.99 8.07
C GLY A 472 -2.36 -37.79 9.09
N ALA A 473 -2.71 -37.59 10.35
CA ALA A 473 -2.71 -38.56 11.46
C ALA A 473 -3.12 -37.82 12.74
#